data_bd464671fcc37ad052c05700e15479bf
#
_entry.id   bd464671fcc37ad052c05700e15479bf
#
_cell.length_a   1.000
_cell.length_b   1.000
_cell.length_c   1.000
_cell.angle_alpha   90.00
_cell.angle_beta   90.00
_cell.angle_gamma   90.00
#
_symmetry.space_group_name_H-M   'P 1'
#
loop_
_entity.id
_entity.type
_entity.pdbx_description
1 polymer ?
#
loop_
_entity_poly.entity_id
_entity_poly.type
_entity_poly.pdbx_seq_one_letter_code
_entity_poly.pdbx_strand_id
1 'polypeptide(L)'
;MKRRKWIAICLLAAVALVLFVQQSSSRASEEEIRESIASITDTVMRRARQCYVIEGAYPQDLRYLEENYGLAVNHEEYLIVYNAFAENLPPEVRVKYKGGSNGA
;
A
#
# COMPACT_ATOMS: atom_id res chain seq x y z
N MET A 1 12.71 12.37 -47.36
CA MET A 1 12.14 13.54 -46.67
C MET A 1 10.95 13.17 -45.80
N LYS A 2 10.05 12.33 -46.27
CA LYS A 2 8.91 11.91 -45.40
C LYS A 2 9.37 11.11 -44.17
N ARG A 3 10.46 10.39 -44.28
CA ARG A 3 10.98 9.62 -43.12
C ARG A 3 11.48 10.47 -41.97
N ARG A 4 12.07 11.63 -42.28
CA ARG A 4 12.59 12.54 -41.23
C ARG A 4 11.45 13.11 -40.40
N LYS A 5 10.36 13.50 -41.04
CA LYS A 5 9.19 14.03 -40.32
C LYS A 5 8.56 12.97 -39.43
N TRP A 6 8.46 11.75 -39.92
CA TRP A 6 7.91 10.65 -39.16
C TRP A 6 8.77 10.30 -37.94
N ILE A 7 10.10 10.29 -38.14
CA ILE A 7 11.04 10.03 -37.05
C ILE A 7 10.93 11.13 -36.00
N ALA A 8 10.85 12.40 -36.42
CA ALA A 8 10.70 13.51 -35.51
C ALA A 8 9.40 13.42 -34.69
N ILE A 9 8.30 13.07 -35.36
CA ILE A 9 7.00 12.90 -34.70
C ILE A 9 7.05 11.76 -33.70
N CYS A 10 7.66 10.62 -34.08
CA CYS A 10 7.81 9.49 -33.17
C CYS A 10 8.66 9.81 -31.95
N LEU A 11 9.76 10.56 -32.16
CA LEU A 11 10.60 10.96 -31.06
C LEU A 11 9.89 11.92 -30.10
N LEU A 12 9.13 12.89 -30.63
CA LEU A 12 8.36 13.80 -29.81
C LEU A 12 7.28 13.06 -29.02
N ALA A 13 6.60 12.11 -29.65
CA ALA A 13 5.59 11.31 -28.99
C ALA A 13 6.19 10.47 -27.86
N ALA A 14 7.34 9.86 -28.11
CA ALA A 14 8.04 9.06 -27.11
C ALA A 14 8.47 9.91 -25.91
N VAL A 15 9.03 11.09 -26.16
CA VAL A 15 9.44 12.00 -25.10
C VAL A 15 8.23 12.47 -24.30
N ALA A 16 7.14 12.83 -24.96
CA ALA A 16 5.92 13.26 -24.29
C ALA A 16 5.36 12.14 -23.41
N LEU A 17 5.39 10.90 -23.89
CA LEU A 17 4.92 9.75 -23.14
C LEU A 17 5.77 9.51 -21.88
N VAL A 18 7.09 9.59 -22.03
CA VAL A 18 8.01 9.42 -20.90
C VAL A 18 7.80 10.52 -19.86
N LEU A 19 7.66 11.76 -20.29
CA LEU A 19 7.41 12.88 -19.37
C LEU A 19 6.07 12.72 -18.66
N PHE A 20 5.05 12.27 -19.37
CA PHE A 20 3.73 12.03 -18.78
C PHE A 20 3.79 10.95 -17.70
N VAL A 21 4.47 9.85 -17.99
CA VAL A 21 4.61 8.75 -17.04
C VAL A 21 5.41 9.20 -15.82
N GLN A 22 6.46 9.98 -16.01
CA GLN A 22 7.23 10.48 -14.88
C GLN A 22 6.41 11.42 -13.98
N GLN A 23 5.57 12.27 -14.58
CA GLN A 23 4.72 13.15 -13.79
C GLN A 23 3.70 12.39 -12.99
N SER A 24 3.15 11.32 -13.55
CA SER A 24 2.14 10.55 -12.83
C SER A 24 2.74 9.65 -11.75
N SER A 25 4.03 9.27 -11.89
CA SER A 25 4.64 8.38 -10.90
C SER A 25 5.41 9.13 -9.82
N SER A 26 5.76 10.39 -10.04
CA SER A 26 6.58 11.11 -9.09
C SER A 26 5.81 11.77 -7.95
N ARG A 27 4.51 11.73 -7.98
CA ARG A 27 3.71 12.31 -6.91
C ARG A 27 2.80 11.28 -6.32
N ALA A 28 3.21 10.73 -5.20
CA ALA A 28 2.24 10.07 -4.34
C ALA A 28 1.40 11.18 -3.74
N SER A 29 0.23 11.41 -4.29
CA SER A 29 -0.67 12.41 -3.76
C SER A 29 -1.18 11.95 -2.40
N GLU A 30 -1.64 12.87 -1.58
CA GLU A 30 -2.23 12.52 -0.30
C GLU A 30 -3.38 11.54 -0.45
N GLU A 31 -4.13 11.63 -1.54
CA GLU A 31 -5.22 10.70 -1.79
C GLU A 31 -4.71 9.29 -2.04
N GLU A 32 -3.62 9.13 -2.78
CA GLU A 32 -3.04 7.81 -3.02
C GLU A 32 -2.55 7.20 -1.73
N ILE A 33 -1.94 7.99 -0.87
CA ILE A 33 -1.48 7.53 0.44
C ILE A 33 -2.66 7.12 1.31
N ARG A 34 -3.74 7.89 1.32
CA ARG A 34 -4.94 7.55 2.07
C ARG A 34 -5.59 6.27 1.58
N GLU A 35 -5.66 6.09 0.27
CA GLU A 35 -6.18 4.86 -0.31
C GLU A 35 -5.32 3.66 0.06
N SER A 36 -4.01 3.83 0.04
CA SER A 36 -3.08 2.77 0.43
C SER A 36 -3.24 2.42 1.91
N ILE A 37 -3.38 3.42 2.77
CA ILE A 37 -3.60 3.21 4.20
C ILE A 37 -4.92 2.46 4.43
N ALA A 38 -5.99 2.88 3.75
CA ALA A 38 -7.27 2.22 3.87
C ALA A 38 -7.21 0.78 3.38
N SER A 39 -6.50 0.54 2.28
CA SER A 39 -6.33 -0.80 1.73
C SER A 39 -5.55 -1.71 2.67
N ILE A 40 -4.47 -1.20 3.26
CA ILE A 40 -3.67 -1.96 4.21
C ILE A 40 -4.49 -2.28 5.45
N THR A 41 -5.21 -1.30 5.98
CA THR A 41 -6.07 -1.49 7.14
C THR A 41 -7.13 -2.58 6.87
N ASP A 42 -7.77 -2.49 5.71
CA ASP A 42 -8.78 -3.48 5.32
C ASP A 42 -8.18 -4.88 5.19
N THR A 43 -6.99 -4.98 4.60
CA THR A 43 -6.31 -6.26 4.42
C THR A 43 -5.96 -6.87 5.77
N VAL A 44 -5.42 -6.09 6.70
CA VAL A 44 -5.08 -6.56 8.04
C VAL A 44 -6.35 -7.07 8.75
N MET A 45 -7.42 -6.29 8.71
CA MET A 45 -8.69 -6.67 9.35
C MET A 45 -9.28 -7.92 8.72
N ARG A 46 -9.16 -8.07 7.42
CA ARG A 46 -9.66 -9.26 6.72
C ARG A 46 -8.89 -10.50 7.13
N ARG A 47 -7.58 -10.41 7.25
CA ARG A 47 -6.76 -11.53 7.72
C ARG A 47 -7.06 -11.85 9.18
N ALA A 48 -7.28 -10.84 10.00
CA ALA A 48 -7.65 -11.05 11.41
C ALA A 48 -8.99 -11.78 11.52
N ARG A 49 -9.98 -11.40 10.69
CA ARG A 49 -11.27 -12.10 10.67
C ARG A 49 -11.14 -13.54 10.17
N GLN A 50 -10.27 -13.77 9.20
CA GLN A 50 -9.97 -15.10 8.71
C GLN A 50 -9.41 -15.98 9.83
N CYS A 51 -8.48 -15.42 10.60
CA CYS A 51 -7.93 -16.09 11.76
C CYS A 51 -9.02 -16.45 12.76
N TYR A 52 -9.92 -15.52 13.05
CA TYR A 52 -11.03 -15.76 13.97
C TYR A 52 -11.94 -16.89 13.48
N VAL A 53 -12.27 -16.90 12.19
CA VAL A 53 -13.14 -17.93 11.63
C VAL A 53 -12.47 -19.30 11.70
N ILE A 54 -11.18 -19.38 11.47
CA ILE A 54 -10.46 -20.64 11.46
C ILE A 54 -10.10 -21.12 12.87
N GLU A 55 -9.64 -20.22 13.72
CA GLU A 55 -9.10 -20.60 15.04
C GLU A 55 -10.03 -20.28 16.20
N GLY A 56 -11.07 -19.52 15.99
CA GLY A 56 -11.98 -19.13 17.05
C GLY A 56 -11.49 -17.96 17.91
N ALA A 57 -10.39 -17.34 17.52
CA ALA A 57 -9.82 -16.21 18.25
C ALA A 57 -9.12 -15.27 17.30
N TYR A 58 -9.14 -13.98 17.62
CA TYR A 58 -8.36 -13.00 16.88
C TYR A 58 -6.89 -13.11 17.27
N PRO A 59 -5.95 -12.84 16.33
CA PRO A 59 -4.53 -12.94 16.64
C PRO A 59 -4.08 -11.87 17.63
N GLN A 60 -3.11 -12.22 18.45
CA GLN A 60 -2.62 -11.31 19.48
C GLN A 60 -1.68 -10.25 18.91
N ASP A 61 -1.04 -10.50 17.80
CA ASP A 61 -0.16 -9.54 17.16
C ASP A 61 -0.17 -9.69 15.64
N LEU A 62 0.36 -8.66 14.99
CA LEU A 62 0.42 -8.60 13.53
C LEU A 62 1.33 -9.68 12.95
N ARG A 63 2.41 -9.99 13.66
CA ARG A 63 3.37 -10.98 13.21
C ARG A 63 2.74 -12.35 12.99
N TYR A 64 1.79 -12.72 13.82
CA TYR A 64 1.08 -13.98 13.66
C TYR A 64 0.37 -14.04 12.31
N LEU A 65 -0.24 -12.93 11.88
CA LEU A 65 -0.90 -12.86 10.58
C LEU A 65 0.11 -12.94 9.43
N GLU A 66 1.26 -12.32 9.61
CA GLU A 66 2.29 -12.36 8.59
C GLU A 66 2.87 -13.75 8.42
N GLU A 67 3.08 -14.46 9.51
CA GLU A 67 3.67 -15.79 9.47
C GLU A 67 2.69 -16.89 9.08
N ASN A 68 1.42 -16.77 9.47
CA ASN A 68 0.47 -17.86 9.33
C ASN A 68 -0.65 -17.62 8.32
N TYR A 69 -0.94 -16.38 7.98
CA TYR A 69 -2.05 -16.05 7.09
C TYR A 69 -1.62 -15.29 5.85
N GLY A 70 -0.33 -15.25 5.58
CA GLY A 70 0.16 -14.65 4.35
C GLY A 70 -0.02 -13.14 4.26
N LEU A 71 -0.13 -12.46 5.39
CA LEU A 71 -0.20 -11.01 5.37
C LEU A 71 1.15 -10.44 4.96
N ALA A 72 1.15 -9.64 3.90
CA ALA A 72 2.35 -8.97 3.44
C ALA A 72 2.16 -7.46 3.59
N VAL A 73 3.01 -6.83 4.37
CA VAL A 73 2.97 -5.40 4.60
C VAL A 73 4.37 -4.83 4.47
N ASN A 74 4.47 -3.67 3.85
CA ASN A 74 5.77 -3.00 3.71
C ASN A 74 6.06 -2.18 4.96
N HIS A 75 6.79 -2.76 5.89
CA HIS A 75 7.16 -2.09 7.16
C HIS A 75 8.14 -0.95 6.97
N GLU A 76 8.80 -0.86 5.84
CA GLU A 76 9.69 0.25 5.55
C GLU A 76 8.94 1.53 5.22
N GLU A 77 7.80 1.40 4.55
CA GLU A 77 6.99 2.54 4.16
C GLU A 77 5.88 2.87 5.15
N TYR A 78 5.36 1.87 5.83
CA TYR A 78 4.20 2.07 6.71
C TYR A 78 4.46 1.55 8.11
N LEU A 79 4.01 2.32 9.09
CA LEU A 79 4.00 1.89 10.47
C LEU A 79 2.60 1.36 10.78
N ILE A 80 2.50 0.12 11.21
CA ILE A 80 1.23 -0.50 11.52
C ILE A 80 1.14 -0.72 13.03
N VAL A 81 0.15 -0.11 13.64
CA VAL A 81 -0.13 -0.28 15.05
C VAL A 81 -1.28 -1.28 15.18
N TYR A 82 -1.03 -2.38 15.83
CA TYR A 82 -2.00 -3.45 16.00
C TYR A 82 -2.23 -3.67 17.49
N ASN A 83 -3.45 -3.41 17.93
CA ASN A 83 -3.82 -3.58 19.34
C ASN A 83 -4.89 -4.65 19.48
N ALA A 84 -4.54 -5.74 20.10
CA ALA A 84 -5.47 -6.82 20.40
C ALA A 84 -5.94 -6.66 21.84
N PHE A 85 -7.27 -6.49 22.03
CA PHE A 85 -7.82 -6.28 23.36
C PHE A 85 -8.27 -7.58 24.01
N ALA A 86 -8.81 -8.50 23.23
CA ALA A 86 -9.27 -9.79 23.70
C ALA A 86 -9.40 -10.75 22.54
N GLU A 87 -9.39 -12.05 22.80
CA GLU A 87 -9.49 -13.05 21.75
C GLU A 87 -10.81 -13.00 20.97
N ASN A 88 -11.86 -12.53 21.61
CA ASN A 88 -13.17 -12.48 20.99
C ASN A 88 -13.57 -11.09 20.50
N LEU A 89 -12.66 -10.14 20.54
CA LEU A 89 -12.90 -8.78 20.06
C LEU A 89 -11.98 -8.45 18.89
N PRO A 90 -12.50 -7.76 17.86
CA PRO A 90 -11.67 -7.35 16.75
C PRO A 90 -10.53 -6.44 17.23
N PRO A 91 -9.34 -6.59 16.67
CA PRO A 91 -8.23 -5.73 17.03
C PRO A 91 -8.40 -4.33 16.46
N GLU A 92 -7.74 -3.37 17.08
CA GLU A 92 -7.69 -2.02 16.55
C GLU A 92 -6.43 -1.91 15.69
N VAL A 93 -6.60 -1.46 14.45
CA VAL A 93 -5.50 -1.35 13.50
C VAL A 93 -5.36 0.09 13.05
N ARG A 94 -4.17 0.64 13.15
CA ARG A 94 -3.85 1.98 12.66
C ARG A 94 -2.63 1.90 11.77
N VAL A 95 -2.69 2.57 10.65
CA VAL A 95 -1.60 2.57 9.68
C VAL A 95 -1.15 4.01 9.44
N LYS A 96 0.16 4.23 9.51
CA LYS A 96 0.75 5.53 9.24
C LYS A 96 1.80 5.40 8.16
N TYR A 97 1.86 6.38 7.28
CA TYR A 97 2.87 6.41 6.23
C TYR A 97 4.14 7.06 6.78
N LYS A 98 5.27 6.33 6.69
CA LYS A 98 6.54 6.83 7.19
C LYS A 98 7.27 7.68 6.17
N GLY A 99 7.21 7.27 4.91
CA GLY A 99 8.10 7.82 3.90
C GLY A 99 7.88 9.28 3.55
N GLY A 100 6.64 9.69 3.54
CA GLY A 100 6.35 11.04 3.14
C GLY A 100 6.54 12.08 4.19
N SER A 101 6.69 11.60 5.38
CA SER A 101 6.70 12.61 6.39
C SER A 101 8.05 12.91 6.76
N ASN A 102 8.94 12.55 6.15
CA ASN A 102 10.14 12.72 6.45
C ASN A 102 10.35 14.00 6.62
N GLY A 103 9.87 14.63 5.99
CA GLY A 103 9.98 15.94 6.38
C GLY A 103 9.92 16.02 7.87
N ALA A 104 9.36 15.17 8.37
CA ALA A 104 9.43 15.21 9.82
C ALA A 104 10.67 14.60 10.27
#